data_48aa83c6e0962f4f164df18970729ddd
#
_entry.id   48aa83c6e0962f4f164df18970729ddd
#
_cell.length_a   1.000
_cell.length_b   1.000
_cell.length_c   1.000
_cell.angle_alpha   90.00
_cell.angle_beta   90.00
_cell.angle_gamma   90.00
#
_symmetry.space_group_name_H-M   'P 1'
#
loop_
_entity.id
_entity.type
_entity.pdbx_description
1 polymer ?
#
loop_
_entity_poly.entity_id
_entity_poly.type
_entity_poly.pdbx_seq_one_letter_code
_entity_poly.pdbx_strand_id
1 'polypeptide(L)'
;MKLCSGTFALQAALDAGCRVTIGTDGASSNNNLSMVEEMKFAALAAKLQSSDPTAGRAEDVFRCATVNGAAAAGVNAGIAEGCAADILLVELDHCRMVGDYDLTANLVYSADSSVMHSLICNGRVIMESRRVPGEEEIIAEARRCCDKFRR
;
A
#
# COMPACT_ATOMS: atom_id res chain seq x y z
N MET A 1 -13.65 5.63 1.46
CA MET A 1 -15.04 5.13 1.38
C MET A 1 -15.76 5.10 2.73
N LYS A 2 -15.09 4.79 3.83
CA LYS A 2 -15.70 4.74 5.18
C LYS A 2 -16.44 6.04 5.56
N LEU A 3 -15.87 7.20 5.27
CA LEU A 3 -16.47 8.51 5.57
C LEU A 3 -17.38 9.05 4.45
N CYS A 4 -17.53 8.30 3.36
CA CYS A 4 -18.36 8.67 2.20
C CYS A 4 -18.06 10.08 1.63
N SER A 5 -16.78 10.46 1.62
CA SER A 5 -16.32 11.79 1.15
C SER A 5 -16.32 11.94 -0.38
N GLY A 6 -16.79 10.92 -1.09
CA GLY A 6 -16.82 10.86 -2.55
C GLY A 6 -15.81 9.87 -3.15
N THR A 7 -15.79 9.79 -4.47
CA THR A 7 -14.87 8.94 -5.25
C THR A 7 -13.98 9.84 -6.10
N PHE A 8 -12.67 9.68 -5.97
CA PHE A 8 -11.71 10.40 -6.79
C PHE A 8 -11.70 9.86 -8.22
N ALA A 9 -11.72 10.76 -9.21
CA ALA A 9 -11.68 10.40 -10.64
C ALA A 9 -10.24 10.03 -11.07
N LEU A 10 -9.75 8.88 -10.59
CA LEU A 10 -8.36 8.45 -10.76
C LEU A 10 -7.97 8.37 -12.24
N GLN A 11 -8.77 7.69 -13.07
CA GLN A 11 -8.44 7.53 -14.49
C GLN A 11 -8.36 8.88 -15.20
N ALA A 12 -9.33 9.75 -15.00
CA ALA A 12 -9.32 11.06 -15.62
C ALA A 12 -8.12 11.92 -15.20
N ALA A 13 -7.68 11.81 -13.95
CA ALA A 13 -6.48 12.50 -13.47
C ALA A 13 -5.20 11.94 -14.13
N LEU A 14 -5.10 10.61 -14.29
CA LEU A 14 -3.98 9.96 -14.97
C LEU A 14 -3.94 10.34 -16.44
N ASP A 15 -5.09 10.34 -17.13
CA ASP A 15 -5.21 10.72 -18.55
C ASP A 15 -4.84 12.19 -18.77
N ALA A 16 -5.12 13.05 -17.79
CA ALA A 16 -4.69 14.46 -17.79
C ALA A 16 -3.18 14.64 -17.48
N GLY A 17 -2.43 13.56 -17.25
CA GLY A 17 -1.01 13.59 -16.94
C GLY A 17 -0.71 14.01 -15.49
N CYS A 18 -1.69 14.01 -14.60
CA CYS A 18 -1.46 14.31 -13.20
C CYS A 18 -0.62 13.22 -12.53
N ARG A 19 0.32 13.63 -11.69
CA ARG A 19 1.04 12.70 -10.82
C ARG A 19 0.19 12.42 -9.57
N VAL A 20 -0.55 11.34 -9.61
CA VAL A 20 -1.40 10.88 -8.49
C VAL A 20 -0.58 10.02 -7.55
N THR A 21 -0.84 10.15 -6.24
CA THR A 21 -0.30 9.28 -5.19
C THR A 21 -1.43 8.63 -4.40
N ILE A 22 -1.15 7.48 -3.80
CA ILE A 22 -2.08 6.76 -2.92
C ILE A 22 -1.49 6.74 -1.51
N GLY A 23 -2.33 6.94 -0.52
CA GLY A 23 -2.01 6.84 0.89
C GLY A 23 -3.17 6.28 1.68
N THR A 24 -2.90 5.76 2.86
CA THR A 24 -3.88 5.10 3.73
C THR A 24 -4.76 6.08 4.52
N ASP A 25 -4.46 7.38 4.48
CA ASP A 25 -5.01 8.36 5.41
C ASP A 25 -4.71 8.00 6.88
N GLY A 26 -5.37 8.63 7.83
CA GLY A 26 -5.19 8.37 9.25
C GLY A 26 -6.01 7.19 9.77
N ALA A 27 -5.57 6.61 10.89
CA ALA A 27 -6.24 5.46 11.51
C ALA A 27 -7.70 5.72 11.95
N SER A 28 -8.09 6.97 12.12
CA SER A 28 -9.48 7.35 12.45
C SER A 28 -10.43 7.27 11.25
N SER A 29 -9.95 7.60 10.06
CA SER A 29 -10.70 7.54 8.80
C SER A 29 -10.53 6.19 8.10
N ASN A 30 -9.41 5.52 8.33
CA ASN A 30 -9.12 4.18 7.83
C ASN A 30 -8.55 3.32 8.96
N ASN A 31 -9.30 2.34 9.43
CA ASN A 31 -8.88 1.45 10.52
C ASN A 31 -7.70 0.55 10.15
N ASN A 32 -7.49 0.35 8.86
CA ASN A 32 -6.47 -0.51 8.29
C ASN A 32 -5.47 0.35 7.49
N LEU A 33 -4.21 0.39 7.91
CA LEU A 33 -3.16 1.16 7.26
C LEU A 33 -2.40 0.30 6.22
N SER A 34 -3.13 -0.48 5.42
CA SER A 34 -2.58 -1.39 4.42
C SER A 34 -2.53 -0.76 3.04
N MET A 35 -1.35 -0.40 2.55
CA MET A 35 -1.17 0.10 1.19
C MET A 35 -1.59 -0.89 0.11
N VAL A 36 -1.50 -2.20 0.37
CA VAL A 36 -1.95 -3.24 -0.57
C VAL A 36 -3.46 -3.17 -0.74
N GLU A 37 -4.19 -3.00 0.35
CA GLU A 37 -5.64 -2.84 0.32
C GLU A 37 -6.06 -1.53 -0.37
N GLU A 38 -5.34 -0.42 -0.10
CA GLU A 38 -5.59 0.85 -0.76
C GLU A 38 -5.39 0.78 -2.29
N MET A 39 -4.37 0.08 -2.74
CA MET A 39 -4.16 -0.16 -4.17
C MET A 39 -5.35 -0.88 -4.80
N LYS A 40 -5.85 -1.93 -4.15
CA LYS A 40 -7.03 -2.68 -4.62
C LYS A 40 -8.27 -1.81 -4.68
N PHE A 41 -8.55 -1.06 -3.61
CA PHE A 41 -9.68 -0.16 -3.59
C PHE A 41 -9.59 0.95 -4.63
N ALA A 42 -8.41 1.53 -4.85
CA ALA A 42 -8.19 2.54 -5.86
C ALA A 42 -8.46 1.99 -7.27
N ALA A 43 -7.94 0.79 -7.59
CA ALA A 43 -8.17 0.14 -8.87
C ALA A 43 -9.66 -0.17 -9.12
N LEU A 44 -10.34 -0.75 -8.12
CA LEU A 44 -11.76 -1.10 -8.24
C LEU A 44 -12.67 0.14 -8.28
N ALA A 45 -12.37 1.16 -7.48
CA ALA A 45 -13.13 2.42 -7.49
C ALA A 45 -12.99 3.16 -8.83
N ALA A 46 -11.79 3.16 -9.43
CA ALA A 46 -11.57 3.75 -10.75
C ALA A 46 -12.43 3.08 -11.83
N LYS A 47 -12.46 1.74 -11.85
CA LYS A 47 -13.28 0.97 -12.79
C LYS A 47 -14.77 1.26 -12.60
N LEU A 48 -15.23 1.26 -11.37
CA LEU A 48 -16.64 1.52 -11.05
C LEU A 48 -17.05 2.94 -11.43
N GLN A 49 -16.21 3.93 -11.10
CA GLN A 49 -16.47 5.35 -11.32
C GLN A 49 -16.50 5.70 -12.82
N SER A 50 -15.61 5.11 -13.62
CA SER A 50 -15.55 5.33 -15.07
C SER A 50 -16.48 4.40 -15.88
N SER A 51 -17.07 3.38 -15.25
CA SER A 51 -17.78 2.28 -15.92
C SER A 51 -16.94 1.59 -16.99
N ASP A 52 -15.62 1.54 -16.79
CA ASP A 52 -14.64 0.97 -17.72
C ASP A 52 -13.76 -0.05 -16.99
N PRO A 53 -13.79 -1.33 -17.37
CA PRO A 53 -12.96 -2.37 -16.73
C PRO A 53 -11.47 -2.19 -16.98
N THR A 54 -11.06 -1.36 -17.92
CA THR A 54 -9.67 -1.07 -18.26
C THR A 54 -9.08 0.11 -17.45
N ALA A 55 -9.92 0.90 -16.78
CA ALA A 55 -9.49 2.00 -15.93
C ALA A 55 -8.72 1.50 -14.69
N GLY A 56 -7.85 2.33 -14.15
CA GLY A 56 -7.09 2.01 -12.93
C GLY A 56 -6.34 0.69 -13.04
N ARG A 57 -5.50 0.55 -14.06
CA ARG A 57 -4.68 -0.66 -14.27
C ARG A 57 -3.78 -0.91 -13.06
N ALA A 58 -3.45 -2.17 -12.80
CA ALA A 58 -2.60 -2.56 -11.69
C ALA A 58 -1.26 -1.80 -11.68
N GLU A 59 -0.62 -1.69 -12.83
CA GLU A 59 0.65 -0.95 -12.98
C GLU A 59 0.51 0.53 -12.60
N ASP A 60 -0.55 1.20 -13.06
CA ASP A 60 -0.76 2.63 -12.78
C ASP A 60 -1.00 2.87 -11.29
N VAL A 61 -1.83 2.02 -10.67
CA VAL A 61 -2.11 2.06 -9.23
C VAL A 61 -0.87 1.73 -8.40
N PHE A 62 -0.10 0.72 -8.80
CA PHE A 62 1.16 0.38 -8.15
C PHE A 62 2.17 1.54 -8.22
N ARG A 63 2.28 2.22 -9.36
CA ARG A 63 3.11 3.42 -9.49
C ARG A 63 2.63 4.56 -8.59
N CYS A 64 1.32 4.75 -8.47
CA CYS A 64 0.75 5.74 -7.56
C CYS A 64 1.11 5.46 -6.09
N ALA A 65 1.16 4.19 -5.71
CA ALA A 65 1.49 3.76 -4.35
C ALA A 65 2.99 3.72 -4.04
N THR A 66 3.85 3.75 -5.05
CA THR A 66 5.31 3.59 -4.91
C THR A 66 6.08 4.80 -5.44
N VAL A 67 6.51 4.77 -6.69
CA VAL A 67 7.41 5.80 -7.25
C VAL A 67 6.82 7.20 -7.26
N ASN A 68 5.51 7.33 -7.46
CA ASN A 68 4.86 8.63 -7.43
C ASN A 68 4.82 9.19 -6.00
N GLY A 69 4.52 8.32 -5.01
CA GLY A 69 4.54 8.69 -3.59
C GLY A 69 5.93 9.13 -3.13
N ALA A 70 6.96 8.36 -3.47
CA ALA A 70 8.34 8.69 -3.19
C ALA A 70 8.76 10.03 -3.81
N ALA A 71 8.41 10.26 -5.08
CA ALA A 71 8.71 11.52 -5.75
C ALA A 71 7.99 12.72 -5.10
N ALA A 72 6.75 12.54 -4.63
CA ALA A 72 6.03 13.59 -3.90
C ALA A 72 6.67 13.90 -2.54
N ALA A 73 7.28 12.89 -1.90
CA ALA A 73 8.04 13.04 -0.66
C ALA A 73 9.49 13.54 -0.87
N GLY A 74 9.92 13.76 -2.10
CA GLY A 74 11.29 14.16 -2.43
C GLY A 74 12.31 13.03 -2.25
N VAL A 75 11.87 11.76 -2.25
CA VAL A 75 12.71 10.58 -2.12
C VAL A 75 13.03 10.02 -3.50
N ASN A 76 14.30 9.75 -3.75
CA ASN A 76 14.73 9.04 -4.96
C ASN A 76 14.54 7.53 -4.71
N ALA A 77 13.43 6.97 -5.19
CA ALA A 77 13.06 5.57 -5.00
C ALA A 77 13.37 4.71 -6.22
N GLY A 78 13.79 3.49 -5.95
CA GLY A 78 14.06 2.47 -6.98
C GLY A 78 15.12 1.48 -6.49
N ILE A 79 15.28 0.39 -7.20
CA ILE A 79 16.36 -0.59 -6.95
C ILE A 79 17.51 -0.27 -7.92
N ALA A 80 18.26 0.79 -7.61
CA ALA A 80 19.39 1.26 -8.39
C ALA A 80 20.38 2.04 -7.50
N GLU A 81 21.61 2.21 -7.98
CA GLU A 81 22.60 3.03 -7.29
C GLU A 81 22.13 4.47 -7.13
N GLY A 82 22.33 5.06 -5.97
CA GLY A 82 21.90 6.41 -5.63
C GLY A 82 20.44 6.55 -5.22
N CYS A 83 19.66 5.46 -5.21
CA CYS A 83 18.31 5.45 -4.67
C CYS A 83 18.32 5.16 -3.16
N ALA A 84 17.26 5.62 -2.48
CA ALA A 84 17.02 5.24 -1.09
C ALA A 84 16.84 3.72 -0.98
N ALA A 85 17.46 3.12 0.03
CA ALA A 85 17.32 1.68 0.27
C ALA A 85 16.02 1.39 1.06
N ASP A 86 14.89 1.65 0.41
CA ASP A 86 13.54 1.33 0.87
C ASP A 86 13.03 0.13 0.08
N ILE A 87 13.11 -1.06 0.69
CA ILE A 87 12.90 -2.33 -0.03
C ILE A 87 11.94 -3.21 0.76
N LEU A 88 10.87 -3.63 0.12
CA LEU A 88 9.94 -4.64 0.63
C LEU A 88 10.21 -5.98 -0.06
N LEU A 89 10.47 -7.02 0.74
CA LEU A 89 10.56 -8.39 0.26
C LEU A 89 9.20 -9.07 0.37
N VAL A 90 8.74 -9.65 -0.73
CA VAL A 90 7.44 -10.31 -0.85
C VAL A 90 7.65 -11.82 -1.01
N GLU A 91 6.88 -12.61 -0.26
CA GLU A 91 6.83 -14.06 -0.37
C GLU A 91 6.09 -14.47 -1.64
N LEU A 92 6.79 -15.07 -2.60
CA LEU A 92 6.18 -15.55 -3.84
C LEU A 92 5.61 -16.97 -3.72
N ASP A 93 6.18 -17.80 -2.82
CA ASP A 93 5.64 -19.14 -2.53
C ASP A 93 4.46 -19.05 -1.55
N HIS A 94 3.40 -18.40 -2.00
CA HIS A 94 2.20 -18.14 -1.22
C HIS A 94 0.96 -18.26 -2.10
N CYS A 95 -0.13 -18.83 -1.59
CA CYS A 95 -1.37 -19.06 -2.37
C CYS A 95 -1.95 -17.80 -3.03
N ARG A 96 -1.68 -16.61 -2.49
CA ARG A 96 -2.10 -15.31 -3.07
C ARG A 96 -1.19 -14.80 -4.18
N MET A 97 -0.01 -15.40 -4.34
CA MET A 97 0.99 -15.01 -5.33
C MET A 97 1.20 -16.08 -6.40
N VAL A 98 0.47 -17.19 -6.34
CA VAL A 98 0.51 -18.25 -7.35
C VAL A 98 0.04 -17.71 -8.70
N GLY A 99 0.77 -18.04 -9.76
CA GLY A 99 0.58 -17.48 -11.09
C GLY A 99 1.43 -16.21 -11.25
N ASP A 100 2.67 -16.42 -11.70
CA ASP A 100 3.71 -15.39 -11.81
C ASP A 100 3.68 -14.59 -13.12
N TYR A 101 2.59 -14.71 -13.88
CA TYR A 101 2.42 -14.03 -15.18
C TYR A 101 2.39 -12.50 -15.04
N ASP A 102 1.82 -12.00 -13.94
CA ASP A 102 1.75 -10.58 -13.62
C ASP A 102 1.81 -10.37 -12.10
N LEU A 103 3.03 -10.22 -11.59
CA LEU A 103 3.27 -10.01 -10.17
C LEU A 103 2.66 -8.69 -9.66
N THR A 104 2.57 -7.66 -10.51
CA THR A 104 1.95 -6.39 -10.14
C THR A 104 0.46 -6.56 -9.95
N ALA A 105 -0.22 -7.27 -10.86
CA ALA A 105 -1.63 -7.58 -10.71
C ALA A 105 -1.90 -8.43 -9.46
N ASN A 106 -1.04 -9.42 -9.18
CA ASN A 106 -1.14 -10.22 -7.96
C ASN A 106 -1.00 -9.35 -6.69
N LEU A 107 -0.03 -8.44 -6.66
CA LEU A 107 0.14 -7.50 -5.54
C LEU A 107 -1.08 -6.60 -5.35
N VAL A 108 -1.66 -6.09 -6.44
CA VAL A 108 -2.82 -5.18 -6.36
C VAL A 108 -4.11 -5.90 -6.05
N TYR A 109 -4.38 -7.07 -6.65
CA TYR A 109 -5.71 -7.69 -6.56
C TYR A 109 -5.80 -8.88 -5.61
N SER A 110 -4.70 -9.60 -5.37
CA SER A 110 -4.72 -10.86 -4.61
C SER A 110 -4.00 -10.77 -3.27
N ALA A 111 -2.92 -9.99 -3.19
CA ALA A 111 -2.08 -9.90 -2.01
C ALA A 111 -2.79 -9.25 -0.81
N ASP A 112 -2.32 -9.56 0.36
CA ASP A 112 -2.56 -8.86 1.62
C ASP A 112 -1.26 -8.82 2.44
N SER A 113 -1.31 -8.39 3.69
CA SER A 113 -0.12 -8.28 4.55
C SER A 113 0.58 -9.62 4.80
N SER A 114 -0.08 -10.76 4.59
CA SER A 114 0.53 -12.09 4.80
C SER A 114 1.65 -12.42 3.83
N VAL A 115 1.68 -11.77 2.65
CA VAL A 115 2.77 -11.96 1.67
C VAL A 115 3.98 -11.06 1.93
N MET A 116 3.88 -10.08 2.84
CA MET A 116 4.97 -9.16 3.17
C MET A 116 5.95 -9.86 4.11
N HIS A 117 7.16 -10.16 3.63
CA HIS A 117 8.13 -10.94 4.38
C HIS A 117 9.07 -10.09 5.23
N SER A 118 9.76 -9.13 4.63
CA SER A 118 10.74 -8.28 5.33
C SER A 118 10.71 -6.87 4.73
N LEU A 119 10.99 -5.87 5.55
CA LEU A 119 11.02 -4.47 5.14
C LEU A 119 12.31 -3.79 5.58
N ILE A 120 12.96 -3.15 4.63
CA ILE A 120 14.12 -2.29 4.82
C ILE A 120 13.67 -0.86 4.57
N CYS A 121 14.01 0.05 5.47
CA CYS A 121 13.74 1.48 5.32
C CYS A 121 15.02 2.27 5.53
N ASN A 122 15.42 3.04 4.55
CA ASN A 122 16.67 3.81 4.53
C ASN A 122 17.89 2.96 4.95
N GLY A 123 17.98 1.74 4.41
CA GLY A 123 19.04 0.78 4.69
C GLY A 123 18.97 0.05 6.04
N ARG A 124 17.93 0.28 6.84
CA ARG A 124 17.69 -0.42 8.12
C ARG A 124 16.60 -1.47 7.97
N VAL A 125 16.86 -2.68 8.44
CA VAL A 125 15.82 -3.70 8.55
C VAL A 125 14.88 -3.31 9.68
N ILE A 126 13.60 -3.05 9.35
CA ILE A 126 12.56 -2.67 10.32
C ILE A 126 11.52 -3.76 10.53
N MET A 127 11.44 -4.72 9.61
CA MET A 127 10.68 -5.95 9.77
C MET A 127 11.47 -7.10 9.13
N GLU A 128 11.59 -8.22 9.81
CA GLU A 128 12.24 -9.43 9.30
C GLU A 128 11.35 -10.64 9.55
N SER A 129 11.12 -11.44 8.51
CA SER A 129 10.26 -12.64 8.59
C SER A 129 8.90 -12.35 9.25
N ARG A 130 8.28 -11.22 8.89
CA ARG A 130 7.00 -10.71 9.42
C ARG A 130 7.03 -10.33 10.91
N ARG A 131 8.20 -10.13 11.49
CA ARG A 131 8.37 -9.71 12.89
C ARG A 131 8.93 -8.30 12.95
N VAL A 132 8.29 -7.45 13.71
CA VAL A 132 8.75 -6.09 13.99
C VAL A 132 9.37 -6.07 15.39
N PRO A 133 10.61 -5.57 15.56
CA PRO A 133 11.22 -5.44 16.89
C PRO A 133 10.34 -4.60 17.83
N GLY A 134 10.10 -5.09 19.03
CA GLY A 134 9.28 -4.38 20.05
C GLY A 134 7.77 -4.46 19.81
N GLU A 135 7.29 -5.32 18.91
CA GLU A 135 5.85 -5.43 18.59
C GLU A 135 5.01 -5.80 19.79
N GLU A 136 5.50 -6.69 20.67
CA GLU A 136 4.77 -7.12 21.88
C GLU A 136 4.57 -5.97 22.86
N GLU A 137 5.60 -5.14 23.06
CA GLU A 137 5.54 -3.95 23.91
C GLU A 137 4.57 -2.90 23.32
N ILE A 138 4.61 -2.70 22.00
CA ILE A 138 3.69 -1.78 21.29
C ILE A 138 2.24 -2.24 21.47
N ILE A 139 1.96 -3.53 21.31
CA ILE A 139 0.63 -4.11 21.49
C ILE A 139 0.17 -3.97 22.95
N ALA A 140 1.05 -4.23 23.91
CA ALA A 140 0.74 -4.08 25.33
C ALA A 140 0.40 -2.64 25.71
N GLU A 141 1.15 -1.66 25.17
CA GLU A 141 0.87 -0.25 25.38
C GLU A 141 -0.44 0.19 24.73
N ALA A 142 -0.69 -0.24 23.50
CA ALA A 142 -1.95 0.03 22.82
C ALA A 142 -3.15 -0.48 23.62
N ARG A 143 -3.08 -1.69 24.18
CA ARG A 143 -4.13 -2.25 25.04
C ARG A 143 -4.35 -1.38 26.28
N ARG A 144 -3.28 -0.97 26.95
CA ARG A 144 -3.37 -0.07 28.13
C ARG A 144 -4.04 1.27 27.78
N CYS A 145 -3.74 1.81 26.58
CA CYS A 145 -4.40 3.01 26.10
C CYS A 145 -5.90 2.79 25.87
N CYS A 146 -6.27 1.69 25.21
CA CYS A 146 -7.68 1.35 24.93
C CYS A 146 -8.49 1.16 26.23
N ASP A 147 -7.91 0.58 27.27
CA ASP A 147 -8.60 0.35 28.55
C ASP A 147 -9.01 1.66 29.25
N LYS A 148 -8.30 2.78 28.99
CA LYS A 148 -8.69 4.10 29.51
C LYS A 148 -10.02 4.62 28.92
N PHE A 149 -10.43 4.11 27.76
CA PHE A 149 -11.67 4.51 27.09
C PHE A 149 -12.82 3.52 27.29
N ARG A 150 -12.59 2.41 27.97
CA ARG A 150 -13.62 1.44 28.37
C ARG A 150 -14.28 1.91 29.69
N ARG A 151 -15.04 2.98 29.64
CA ARG A 151 -15.89 3.45 30.75
C ARG A 151 -17.35 3.37 30.37
#